data_f722c4f67f922b92e137372b9e715f4f
#
_entry.id   f722c4f67f922b92e137372b9e715f4f
#
_cell.length_a   1.000
_cell.length_b   1.000
_cell.length_c   1.000
_cell.angle_alpha   90.00
_cell.angle_beta   90.00
_cell.angle_gamma   90.00
#
_symmetry.space_group_name_H-M   'P 1'
#
loop_
_entity.id
_entity.type
_entity.pdbx_description
1 polymer ?
#
loop_
_entity_poly.entity_id
_entity_poly.type
_entity_poly.pdbx_seq_one_letter_code
_entity_poly.pdbx_strand_id
1 'polypeptide(L)'
;GNAGQDGADGAPGGSYSYSGPGGYSYSGPDEVAGSGRLISRTIDLSGVTSVVAGAAFVVQLKTGGPAQATVTMDDNLADQIEASVTGHELRLGIKPGRSVRNATLRAEVTVGQLDQLAANGASKVTLGSPVTGSALRLDANGTGQITGPVAVDHLEASESGASVFALSGRANSMHLNSVGTSQLQGPDLTVLNLDAVLSGACQATVGVRDTLAATADGVSTLRYRGNPQITRQQTSGVSSIVQDST
;
A
#
# COMPACT_ATOMS: atom_id res chain seq x y z
N GLY A 1 46.89 21.72 15.51
CA GLY A 1 46.72 20.33 15.91
C GLY A 1 45.95 19.57 14.87
N ASN A 2 46.63 18.64 14.25
CA ASN A 2 46.11 17.77 13.19
C ASN A 2 45.09 16.79 13.81
N ALA A 3 43.84 16.90 13.46
CA ALA A 3 42.88 15.86 13.80
C ALA A 3 42.95 14.80 12.72
N GLY A 4 43.27 13.59 13.16
CA GLY A 4 43.47 12.44 12.32
C GLY A 4 42.23 12.02 11.54
N GLN A 5 42.47 11.63 10.32
CA GLN A 5 41.55 10.85 9.51
C GLN A 5 41.48 9.44 10.12
N ASP A 6 40.39 9.13 10.80
CA ASP A 6 40.01 7.75 10.98
C ASP A 6 39.05 7.40 9.87
N GLY A 7 39.57 6.66 8.89
CA GLY A 7 38.79 6.09 7.84
C GLY A 7 37.87 5.01 8.39
N ALA A 8 36.58 5.30 8.44
CA ALA A 8 35.59 4.25 8.51
C ALA A 8 35.48 3.66 7.12
N ASP A 9 35.84 2.41 6.99
CA ASP A 9 35.52 1.59 5.82
C ASP A 9 33.98 1.58 5.66
N GLY A 10 33.52 2.48 4.81
CA GLY A 10 32.08 2.69 4.62
C GLY A 10 31.52 1.86 3.52
N ALA A 11 30.28 1.58 3.64
CA ALA A 11 29.47 1.04 2.55
C ALA A 11 29.64 1.91 1.29
N PRO A 12 29.68 1.32 0.11
CA PRO A 12 29.91 2.06 -1.12
C PRO A 12 28.76 3.07 -1.38
N GLY A 13 29.12 4.33 -1.54
CA GLY A 13 28.27 5.36 -2.10
C GLY A 13 27.71 6.43 -1.16
N GLY A 14 28.23 6.61 0.03
CA GLY A 14 27.82 7.70 0.91
C GLY A 14 28.90 8.76 1.10
N SER A 15 28.53 10.03 1.15
CA SER A 15 29.41 11.11 1.55
C SER A 15 29.05 11.62 2.94
N TYR A 16 30.07 11.86 3.76
CA TYR A 16 29.89 12.47 5.08
C TYR A 16 30.32 13.92 5.01
N SER A 17 29.50 14.82 5.51
CA SER A 17 29.88 16.22 5.68
C SER A 17 29.74 16.62 7.15
N TYR A 18 30.74 17.35 7.64
CA TYR A 18 30.71 17.91 8.97
C TYR A 18 30.28 19.37 8.90
N SER A 19 29.22 19.73 9.58
CA SER A 19 28.71 21.09 9.64
C SER A 19 28.63 21.57 11.10
N GLY A 20 29.75 22.01 11.66
CA GLY A 20 29.81 22.67 12.98
C GLY A 20 29.79 21.71 14.18
N PRO A 21 29.91 22.27 15.42
CA PRO A 21 30.07 21.46 16.62
C PRO A 21 28.80 20.64 16.90
N GLY A 22 28.91 19.34 16.71
CA GLY A 22 27.86 18.36 17.06
C GLY A 22 26.99 17.85 15.95
N GLY A 23 27.18 18.29 14.71
CA GLY A 23 26.33 17.83 13.60
C GLY A 23 27.08 16.96 12.59
N TYR A 24 26.80 15.69 12.56
CA TYR A 24 27.14 14.84 11.42
C TYR A 24 25.90 14.69 10.55
N SER A 25 25.99 15.11 9.30
CA SER A 25 24.97 14.75 8.32
C SER A 25 25.48 13.63 7.44
N TYR A 26 24.75 12.54 7.40
CA TYR A 26 24.96 11.47 6.44
C TYR A 26 24.09 11.76 5.23
N SER A 27 24.69 12.09 4.12
CA SER A 27 23.99 12.01 2.83
C SER A 27 24.19 10.60 2.29
N GLY A 28 23.10 9.86 2.19
CA GLY A 28 23.09 8.49 1.68
C GLY A 28 23.65 8.35 0.28
N PRO A 29 23.66 7.14 -0.30
CA PRO A 29 24.13 6.91 -1.64
C PRO A 29 23.46 7.89 -2.62
N ASP A 30 24.21 8.36 -3.62
CA ASP A 30 23.90 9.43 -4.56
C ASP A 30 22.40 9.61 -4.83
N GLU A 31 21.77 10.50 -4.07
CA GLU A 31 20.38 10.84 -4.19
C GLU A 31 20.20 11.77 -5.39
N VAL A 32 19.41 11.36 -6.37
CA VAL A 32 19.17 12.12 -7.59
C VAL A 32 17.88 12.90 -7.44
N ALA A 33 17.96 14.22 -7.59
CA ALA A 33 16.79 15.09 -7.59
C ALA A 33 16.10 15.06 -8.95
N GLY A 34 14.77 15.04 -8.96
CA GLY A 34 13.99 15.16 -10.19
C GLY A 34 14.23 16.51 -10.87
N SER A 35 14.32 16.51 -12.21
CA SER A 35 14.56 17.70 -13.01
C SER A 35 13.35 18.63 -13.12
N GLY A 36 12.15 18.12 -12.82
CA GLY A 36 10.90 18.82 -13.06
C GLY A 36 10.40 18.73 -14.50
N ARG A 37 11.17 18.17 -15.41
CA ARG A 37 10.74 17.91 -16.78
C ARG A 37 10.26 16.46 -16.90
N LEU A 38 9.00 16.27 -17.22
CA LEU A 38 8.36 14.98 -17.17
C LEU A 38 8.40 14.30 -18.54
N ILE A 39 8.62 12.99 -18.49
CA ILE A 39 8.47 12.08 -19.63
C ILE A 39 7.48 10.99 -19.25
N SER A 40 6.87 10.39 -20.27
CA SER A 40 5.97 9.26 -20.10
C SER A 40 6.45 8.07 -20.90
N ARG A 41 6.23 6.88 -20.35
CA ARG A 41 6.56 5.60 -20.96
C ARG A 41 5.33 4.71 -20.89
N THR A 42 5.00 4.07 -22.01
CA THR A 42 3.87 3.14 -22.09
C THR A 42 4.38 1.71 -22.04
N ILE A 43 3.73 0.88 -21.24
CA ILE A 43 4.06 -0.53 -21.03
C ILE A 43 2.83 -1.36 -21.38
N ASP A 44 2.99 -2.39 -22.21
CA ASP A 44 1.95 -3.37 -22.46
C ASP A 44 1.74 -4.26 -21.25
N LEU A 45 0.50 -4.37 -20.81
CA LEU A 45 0.12 -5.17 -19.64
C LEU A 45 -0.73 -6.39 -20.00
N SER A 46 -0.64 -6.87 -21.24
CA SER A 46 -1.37 -8.09 -21.65
C SER A 46 -1.01 -9.25 -20.72
N GLY A 47 -2.02 -9.89 -20.12
CA GLY A 47 -1.84 -11.00 -19.20
C GLY A 47 -1.42 -10.61 -17.78
N VAL A 48 -1.27 -9.33 -17.47
CA VAL A 48 -0.95 -8.86 -16.11
C VAL A 48 -2.22 -8.89 -15.25
N THR A 49 -2.11 -9.52 -14.09
CA THR A 49 -3.19 -9.64 -13.10
C THR A 49 -2.76 -9.16 -11.71
N SER A 50 -1.50 -8.82 -11.53
CA SER A 50 -0.91 -8.38 -10.26
C SER A 50 -0.16 -7.07 -10.46
N VAL A 51 -0.36 -6.13 -9.53
CA VAL A 51 0.31 -4.83 -9.52
C VAL A 51 0.95 -4.60 -8.15
N VAL A 52 2.23 -4.29 -8.15
CA VAL A 52 2.98 -3.91 -6.95
C VAL A 52 3.51 -2.49 -7.13
N ALA A 53 3.01 -1.58 -6.33
CA ALA A 53 3.48 -0.19 -6.29
C ALA A 53 4.36 0.00 -5.06
N GLY A 54 5.51 0.63 -5.24
CA GLY A 54 6.46 0.94 -4.18
C GLY A 54 6.92 2.39 -4.26
N ALA A 55 7.92 2.72 -3.45
CA ALA A 55 8.41 4.08 -3.31
C ALA A 55 7.26 5.06 -3.01
N ALA A 56 7.23 6.21 -3.66
CA ALA A 56 6.16 7.19 -3.54
C ALA A 56 5.30 7.25 -4.82
N PHE A 57 5.12 6.12 -5.49
CA PHE A 57 4.27 6.08 -6.68
C PHE A 57 2.81 6.42 -6.35
N VAL A 58 2.24 7.28 -7.16
CA VAL A 58 0.80 7.57 -7.16
C VAL A 58 0.20 6.89 -8.38
N VAL A 59 -0.69 5.94 -8.14
CA VAL A 59 -1.23 5.06 -9.17
C VAL A 59 -2.74 5.23 -9.27
N GLN A 60 -3.23 5.48 -10.48
CA GLN A 60 -4.64 5.35 -10.84
C GLN A 60 -4.81 4.02 -11.56
N LEU A 61 -5.61 3.13 -10.99
CA LEU A 61 -5.79 1.78 -11.52
C LEU A 61 -7.24 1.53 -11.86
N LYS A 62 -7.48 1.00 -13.02
CA LYS A 62 -8.81 0.53 -13.43
C LYS A 62 -8.73 -0.80 -14.15
N THR A 63 -9.84 -1.49 -14.18
CA THR A 63 -9.99 -2.79 -14.84
C THR A 63 -10.96 -2.67 -16.02
N GLY A 64 -10.76 -3.55 -16.99
CA GLY A 64 -11.59 -3.57 -18.21
C GLY A 64 -11.15 -2.48 -19.20
N GLY A 65 -10.69 -2.89 -20.34
CA GLY A 65 -10.16 -2.01 -21.37
C GLY A 65 -8.80 -2.51 -21.85
N PRO A 66 -8.15 -1.79 -22.76
CA PRO A 66 -6.82 -2.18 -23.22
C PRO A 66 -5.81 -2.20 -22.07
N ALA A 67 -5.17 -3.34 -21.84
CA ALA A 67 -4.26 -3.55 -20.74
C ALA A 67 -2.94 -2.83 -21.01
N GLN A 68 -2.72 -1.71 -20.35
CA GLN A 68 -1.49 -0.93 -20.48
C GLN A 68 -1.25 -0.04 -19.26
N ALA A 69 -0.01 0.34 -19.05
CA ALA A 69 0.39 1.36 -18.10
C ALA A 69 1.04 2.53 -18.80
N THR A 70 0.73 3.75 -18.35
CA THR A 70 1.49 4.95 -18.72
C THR A 70 2.17 5.45 -17.44
N VAL A 71 3.49 5.38 -17.43
CA VAL A 71 4.32 5.77 -16.29
C VAL A 71 4.95 7.13 -16.59
N THR A 72 4.74 8.08 -15.71
CA THR A 72 5.25 9.47 -15.84
C THR A 72 6.27 9.73 -14.74
N MET A 73 7.42 10.25 -15.14
CA MET A 73 8.55 10.51 -14.26
C MET A 73 9.38 11.68 -14.77
N ASP A 74 10.23 12.22 -13.91
CA ASP A 74 11.24 13.19 -14.35
C ASP A 74 12.19 12.54 -15.35
N ASP A 75 12.58 13.27 -16.38
CA ASP A 75 13.38 12.75 -17.48
C ASP A 75 14.75 12.21 -17.03
N ASN A 76 15.35 12.85 -16.05
CA ASN A 76 16.64 12.43 -15.49
C ASN A 76 16.57 11.25 -14.53
N LEU A 77 15.37 10.78 -14.15
CA LEU A 77 15.20 9.67 -13.23
C LEU A 77 14.86 8.34 -13.91
N ALA A 78 14.78 8.31 -15.23
CA ALA A 78 14.35 7.12 -15.97
C ALA A 78 15.21 5.88 -15.64
N ASP A 79 16.52 6.05 -15.44
CA ASP A 79 17.43 4.95 -15.10
C ASP A 79 17.35 4.53 -13.62
N GLN A 80 16.70 5.32 -12.77
CA GLN A 80 16.52 5.03 -11.35
C GLN A 80 15.23 4.27 -11.08
N ILE A 81 14.27 4.35 -12.01
CA ILE A 81 12.91 3.88 -11.82
C ILE A 81 12.77 2.44 -12.32
N GLU A 82 12.13 1.61 -11.51
CA GLU A 82 11.64 0.31 -11.92
C GLU A 82 10.19 0.46 -12.39
N ALA A 83 9.95 0.09 -13.64
CA ALA A 83 8.62 -0.03 -14.21
C ALA A 83 8.66 -1.18 -15.20
N SER A 84 8.40 -2.39 -14.73
CA SER A 84 8.65 -3.61 -15.48
C SER A 84 7.59 -4.67 -15.21
N VAL A 85 7.40 -5.55 -16.18
CA VAL A 85 6.51 -6.71 -16.07
C VAL A 85 7.39 -7.97 -15.98
N THR A 86 7.14 -8.76 -14.95
CA THR A 86 7.74 -10.09 -14.78
C THR A 86 6.60 -11.09 -14.57
N GLY A 87 6.46 -12.04 -15.49
CA GLY A 87 5.32 -12.95 -15.46
C GLY A 87 4.00 -12.21 -15.59
N HIS A 88 3.14 -12.32 -14.59
CA HIS A 88 1.83 -11.65 -14.55
C HIS A 88 1.82 -10.40 -13.67
N GLU A 89 2.99 -9.89 -13.28
CA GLU A 89 3.09 -8.81 -12.30
C GLU A 89 3.75 -7.57 -12.89
N LEU A 90 3.09 -6.42 -12.74
CA LEU A 90 3.69 -5.10 -12.96
C LEU A 90 4.32 -4.62 -11.65
N ARG A 91 5.59 -4.26 -11.69
CA ARG A 91 6.30 -3.62 -10.58
C ARG A 91 6.61 -2.17 -10.89
N LEU A 92 6.22 -1.30 -9.98
CA LEU A 92 6.51 0.13 -10.01
C LEU A 92 7.29 0.50 -8.74
N GLY A 93 8.45 1.08 -8.89
CA GLY A 93 9.29 1.42 -7.76
C GLY A 93 10.57 2.13 -8.18
N ILE A 94 11.52 2.11 -7.26
CA ILE A 94 12.89 2.59 -7.49
C ILE A 94 13.79 1.37 -7.52
N LYS A 95 14.73 1.33 -8.46
CA LYS A 95 15.67 0.22 -8.58
C LYS A 95 16.49 0.07 -7.30
N PRO A 96 16.85 -1.16 -6.91
CA PRO A 96 17.66 -1.40 -5.71
C PRO A 96 18.95 -0.59 -5.70
N GLY A 97 19.29 -0.03 -4.53
CA GLY A 97 20.50 0.78 -4.35
C GLY A 97 20.41 2.18 -4.93
N ARG A 98 19.28 2.59 -5.46
CA ARG A 98 19.03 3.94 -5.99
C ARG A 98 18.20 4.75 -5.01
N SER A 99 18.37 6.06 -5.02
CA SER A 99 17.60 6.99 -4.21
C SER A 99 17.27 8.23 -5.02
N VAL A 100 16.03 8.71 -4.90
CA VAL A 100 15.55 9.91 -5.59
C VAL A 100 14.88 10.86 -4.60
N ARG A 101 14.88 12.14 -4.93
CA ARG A 101 14.18 13.18 -4.16
C ARG A 101 13.48 14.17 -5.11
N ASN A 102 12.45 14.84 -4.62
CA ASN A 102 11.65 15.77 -5.42
C ASN A 102 11.24 15.16 -6.76
N ALA A 103 10.85 13.90 -6.73
CA ALA A 103 10.53 13.12 -7.91
C ALA A 103 9.02 13.10 -8.17
N THR A 104 8.65 13.14 -9.44
CA THR A 104 7.31 12.77 -9.87
C THR A 104 7.31 11.30 -10.25
N LEU A 105 6.48 10.52 -9.57
CA LEU A 105 6.31 9.09 -9.79
C LEU A 105 4.82 8.82 -9.91
N ARG A 106 4.32 8.74 -11.13
CA ARG A 106 2.89 8.52 -11.41
C ARG A 106 2.70 7.40 -12.41
N ALA A 107 1.63 6.66 -12.27
CA ALA A 107 1.23 5.66 -13.24
C ALA A 107 -0.29 5.63 -13.39
N GLU A 108 -0.72 5.53 -14.63
CA GLU A 108 -2.09 5.19 -14.99
C GLU A 108 -2.07 3.75 -15.50
N VAL A 109 -2.77 2.86 -14.81
CA VAL A 109 -2.71 1.43 -15.03
C VAL A 109 -4.10 0.91 -15.37
N THR A 110 -4.20 0.19 -16.47
CA THR A 110 -5.39 -0.56 -16.83
C THR A 110 -5.01 -2.02 -17.02
N VAL A 111 -5.70 -2.91 -16.32
CA VAL A 111 -5.53 -4.36 -16.46
C VAL A 111 -6.85 -4.99 -16.85
N GLY A 112 -6.81 -6.13 -17.55
CA GLY A 112 -8.03 -6.86 -17.89
C GLY A 112 -8.74 -7.39 -16.66
N GLN A 113 -7.97 -7.98 -15.73
CA GLN A 113 -8.42 -8.49 -14.44
C GLN A 113 -7.36 -8.23 -13.39
N LEU A 114 -7.78 -7.87 -12.18
CA LEU A 114 -6.88 -7.68 -11.05
C LEU A 114 -7.14 -8.76 -10.00
N ASP A 115 -6.13 -9.56 -9.71
CA ASP A 115 -6.18 -10.60 -8.68
C ASP A 115 -5.41 -10.20 -7.42
N GLN A 116 -4.37 -9.36 -7.58
CA GLN A 116 -3.50 -8.95 -6.48
C GLN A 116 -3.00 -7.52 -6.67
N LEU A 117 -3.04 -6.74 -5.60
CA LEU A 117 -2.53 -5.38 -5.56
C LEU A 117 -1.78 -5.16 -4.25
N ALA A 118 -0.57 -4.65 -4.34
CA ALA A 118 0.22 -4.26 -3.18
C ALA A 118 0.62 -2.78 -3.28
N ALA A 119 0.47 -2.06 -2.16
CA ALA A 119 0.94 -0.68 -1.99
C ALA A 119 1.98 -0.65 -0.87
N ASN A 120 3.24 -0.49 -1.26
CA ASN A 120 4.39 -0.53 -0.36
C ASN A 120 5.04 0.85 -0.25
N GLY A 121 5.92 1.02 0.73
CA GLY A 121 6.62 2.29 0.93
C GLY A 121 5.65 3.42 1.28
N ALA A 122 5.63 4.46 0.48
CA ALA A 122 4.69 5.58 0.61
C ALA A 122 3.78 5.69 -0.62
N SER A 123 3.52 4.57 -1.30
CA SER A 123 2.71 4.54 -2.51
C SER A 123 1.22 4.70 -2.20
N LYS A 124 0.51 5.27 -3.17
CA LYS A 124 -0.94 5.47 -3.09
C LYS A 124 -1.59 4.95 -4.36
N VAL A 125 -2.51 4.02 -4.21
CA VAL A 125 -3.24 3.44 -5.32
C VAL A 125 -4.72 3.76 -5.18
N THR A 126 -5.29 4.35 -6.21
CA THR A 126 -6.72 4.63 -6.31
C THR A 126 -7.34 3.74 -7.38
N LEU A 127 -8.38 3.02 -6.99
CA LEU A 127 -9.19 2.21 -7.91
C LEU A 127 -10.23 3.11 -8.54
N GLY A 128 -10.10 3.36 -9.83
CA GLY A 128 -11.00 4.24 -10.58
C GLY A 128 -12.30 3.59 -11.04
N SER A 129 -12.40 2.26 -10.90
CA SER A 129 -13.57 1.48 -11.21
C SER A 129 -13.65 0.30 -10.25
N PRO A 130 -14.84 -0.27 -10.00
CA PRO A 130 -14.96 -1.43 -9.12
C PRO A 130 -14.11 -2.60 -9.63
N VAL A 131 -13.29 -3.15 -8.75
CA VAL A 131 -12.58 -4.39 -9.03
C VAL A 131 -13.53 -5.54 -8.79
N THR A 132 -13.77 -6.34 -9.82
CA THR A 132 -14.70 -7.46 -9.79
C THR A 132 -13.95 -8.77 -9.98
N GLY A 133 -14.54 -9.88 -9.54
CA GLY A 133 -13.99 -11.21 -9.72
C GLY A 133 -14.31 -12.14 -8.56
N SER A 134 -13.73 -13.34 -8.62
CA SER A 134 -13.93 -14.34 -7.57
C SER A 134 -13.07 -14.08 -6.35
N ALA A 135 -11.84 -13.59 -6.54
CA ALA A 135 -10.91 -13.34 -5.44
C ALA A 135 -10.04 -12.14 -5.74
N LEU A 136 -9.78 -11.35 -4.70
CA LEU A 136 -8.85 -10.22 -4.74
C LEU A 136 -8.01 -10.22 -3.48
N ARG A 137 -6.70 -10.08 -3.64
CA ARG A 137 -5.77 -9.87 -2.55
C ARG A 137 -5.23 -8.45 -2.55
N LEU A 138 -5.36 -7.76 -1.41
CA LEU A 138 -4.81 -6.43 -1.17
C LEU A 138 -3.79 -6.51 -0.04
N ASP A 139 -2.59 -5.98 -0.30
CA ASP A 139 -1.53 -5.86 0.68
C ASP A 139 -1.07 -4.40 0.75
N ALA A 140 -0.79 -3.91 1.95
CA ALA A 140 -0.17 -2.61 2.14
C ALA A 140 0.82 -2.66 3.30
N ASN A 141 1.97 -2.02 3.15
CA ASN A 141 2.96 -1.89 4.21
C ASN A 141 3.64 -0.52 4.16
N GLY A 142 4.43 -0.21 5.18
CA GLY A 142 4.98 1.12 5.33
C GLY A 142 3.87 2.13 5.63
N THR A 143 3.64 3.07 4.75
CA THR A 143 2.51 4.01 4.77
C THR A 143 1.66 3.91 3.50
N GLY A 144 1.64 2.74 2.87
CA GLY A 144 0.90 2.49 1.65
C GLY A 144 -0.61 2.70 1.82
N GLN A 145 -1.26 3.14 0.77
CA GLN A 145 -2.70 3.39 0.76
C GLN A 145 -3.36 2.78 -0.48
N ILE A 146 -4.50 2.12 -0.26
CA ILE A 146 -5.36 1.64 -1.35
C ILE A 146 -6.76 2.18 -1.11
N THR A 147 -7.31 2.87 -2.10
CA THR A 147 -8.62 3.51 -2.01
C THR A 147 -9.47 3.11 -3.21
N GLY A 148 -10.71 2.77 -2.97
CA GLY A 148 -11.69 2.61 -4.04
C GLY A 148 -12.67 1.46 -3.86
N PRO A 149 -13.49 1.22 -4.88
CA PRO A 149 -14.57 0.24 -4.82
C PRO A 149 -14.10 -1.16 -5.21
N VAL A 150 -14.66 -2.16 -4.54
CA VAL A 150 -14.50 -3.59 -4.86
C VAL A 150 -15.86 -4.25 -4.92
N ALA A 151 -15.98 -5.31 -5.73
CA ALA A 151 -17.16 -6.14 -5.80
C ALA A 151 -16.72 -7.57 -6.13
N VAL A 152 -16.29 -8.30 -5.11
CA VAL A 152 -15.65 -9.61 -5.26
C VAL A 152 -16.33 -10.65 -4.38
N ASP A 153 -16.12 -11.92 -4.69
CA ASP A 153 -16.62 -12.98 -3.83
C ASP A 153 -15.76 -13.13 -2.57
N HIS A 154 -14.45 -13.16 -2.72
CA HIS A 154 -13.52 -13.26 -1.61
C HIS A 154 -12.48 -12.15 -1.64
N LEU A 155 -12.34 -11.44 -0.51
CA LEU A 155 -11.37 -10.38 -0.31
C LEU A 155 -10.39 -10.76 0.79
N GLU A 156 -9.12 -10.84 0.44
CA GLU A 156 -8.02 -11.02 1.37
C GLU A 156 -7.31 -9.68 1.54
N ALA A 157 -7.33 -9.10 2.73
CA ALA A 157 -6.75 -7.79 2.98
C ALA A 157 -5.76 -7.86 4.14
N SER A 158 -4.53 -7.48 3.89
CA SER A 158 -3.45 -7.49 4.87
C SER A 158 -2.72 -6.16 4.86
N GLU A 159 -2.64 -5.52 6.03
CA GLU A 159 -1.97 -4.23 6.17
C GLU A 159 -1.08 -4.18 7.40
N SER A 160 0.05 -3.50 7.29
CA SER A 160 1.03 -3.34 8.35
C SER A 160 1.68 -1.96 8.31
N GLY A 161 2.43 -1.63 9.36
CA GLY A 161 3.02 -0.30 9.52
C GLY A 161 1.96 0.73 9.89
N ALA A 162 1.79 1.74 9.09
CA ALA A 162 0.77 2.78 9.21
C ALA A 162 -0.01 2.92 7.91
N SER A 163 -0.42 1.81 7.35
CA SER A 163 -1.11 1.72 6.07
C SER A 163 -2.61 1.99 6.19
N VAL A 164 -3.23 2.35 5.09
CA VAL A 164 -4.66 2.64 5.04
C VAL A 164 -5.31 1.94 3.85
N PHE A 165 -6.37 1.19 4.13
CA PHE A 165 -7.34 0.76 3.14
C PHE A 165 -8.61 1.61 3.29
N ALA A 166 -8.98 2.33 2.26
CA ALA A 166 -10.26 3.07 2.20
C ALA A 166 -11.11 2.43 1.10
N LEU A 167 -11.94 1.47 1.48
CA LEU A 167 -12.65 0.60 0.56
C LEU A 167 -14.16 0.84 0.62
N SER A 168 -14.80 0.66 -0.52
CA SER A 168 -16.24 0.68 -0.67
C SER A 168 -16.71 -0.50 -1.52
N GLY A 169 -18.02 -0.71 -1.59
CA GLY A 169 -18.59 -1.78 -2.37
C GLY A 169 -18.93 -3.01 -1.53
N ARG A 170 -18.62 -4.19 -2.03
CA ARG A 170 -19.03 -5.43 -1.40
C ARG A 170 -18.04 -6.58 -1.56
N ALA A 171 -18.08 -7.49 -0.61
CA ALA A 171 -17.46 -8.82 -0.72
C ALA A 171 -18.37 -9.85 -0.05
N ASN A 172 -18.42 -11.06 -0.55
CA ASN A 172 -19.17 -12.12 0.12
C ASN A 172 -18.43 -12.59 1.36
N SER A 173 -17.12 -12.76 1.28
CA SER A 173 -16.27 -13.02 2.44
C SER A 173 -15.05 -12.13 2.42
N MET A 174 -14.61 -11.72 3.60
CA MET A 174 -13.40 -10.93 3.78
C MET A 174 -12.60 -11.50 4.93
N HIS A 175 -11.30 -11.67 4.70
CA HIS A 175 -10.33 -11.85 5.76
C HIS A 175 -9.48 -10.59 5.86
N LEU A 176 -9.48 -9.98 7.06
CA LEU A 176 -8.69 -8.79 7.35
C LEU A 176 -7.63 -9.12 8.38
N ASN A 177 -6.38 -8.85 8.06
CA ASN A 177 -5.28 -8.85 9.01
C ASN A 177 -4.66 -7.46 9.06
N SER A 178 -4.79 -6.77 10.19
CA SER A 178 -4.33 -5.40 10.37
C SER A 178 -3.36 -5.32 11.54
N VAL A 179 -2.15 -4.84 11.29
CA VAL A 179 -1.04 -4.82 12.25
C VAL A 179 -0.43 -3.42 12.32
N GLY A 180 0.18 -3.10 13.44
CA GLY A 180 0.84 -1.81 13.66
C GLY A 180 -0.13 -0.71 14.03
N THR A 181 -0.22 0.34 13.23
CA THR A 181 -1.17 1.46 13.39
C THR A 181 -2.03 1.63 12.14
N SER A 182 -2.30 0.54 11.45
CA SER A 182 -3.02 0.53 10.18
C SER A 182 -4.52 0.71 10.35
N GLN A 183 -5.20 1.11 9.29
CA GLN A 183 -6.63 1.42 9.31
C GLN A 183 -7.36 0.78 8.11
N LEU A 184 -8.54 0.25 8.37
CA LEU A 184 -9.55 -0.02 7.35
C LEU A 184 -10.68 1.01 7.48
N GLN A 185 -10.82 1.87 6.51
CA GLN A 185 -11.91 2.83 6.39
C GLN A 185 -12.92 2.28 5.38
N GLY A 186 -13.92 1.58 5.88
CA GLY A 186 -14.93 0.94 5.06
C GLY A 186 -16.36 1.25 5.50
N PRO A 187 -16.73 2.55 5.72
CA PRO A 187 -18.10 2.88 6.08
C PRO A 187 -19.10 2.50 4.99
N ASP A 188 -18.65 2.44 3.74
CA ASP A 188 -19.46 2.08 2.58
C ASP A 188 -19.07 0.71 1.99
N LEU A 189 -18.32 -0.08 2.74
CA LEU A 189 -18.01 -1.47 2.41
C LEU A 189 -18.94 -2.39 3.19
N THR A 190 -19.61 -3.30 2.50
CA THR A 190 -20.43 -4.32 3.13
C THR A 190 -19.93 -5.71 2.76
N VAL A 191 -19.63 -6.51 3.77
CA VAL A 191 -19.27 -7.92 3.60
C VAL A 191 -20.33 -8.82 4.22
N LEU A 192 -20.56 -9.99 3.64
CA LEU A 192 -21.49 -10.94 4.24
C LEU A 192 -20.85 -11.63 5.44
N ASN A 193 -19.63 -12.12 5.28
CA ASN A 193 -18.91 -12.83 6.31
C ASN A 193 -17.52 -12.20 6.50
N LEU A 194 -17.25 -11.70 7.70
CA LEU A 194 -15.98 -11.08 8.05
C LEU A 194 -15.23 -11.94 9.06
N ASP A 195 -13.96 -12.19 8.77
CA ASP A 195 -12.98 -12.67 9.74
C ASP A 195 -11.86 -11.62 9.85
N ALA A 196 -11.76 -10.97 11.01
CA ALA A 196 -10.83 -9.87 11.22
C ALA A 196 -9.91 -10.14 12.42
N VAL A 197 -8.63 -9.86 12.21
CA VAL A 197 -7.62 -9.87 13.27
C VAL A 197 -6.90 -8.52 13.26
N LEU A 198 -7.01 -7.79 14.37
CA LEU A 198 -6.36 -6.50 14.56
C LEU A 198 -5.37 -6.60 15.72
N SER A 199 -4.14 -6.14 15.52
CA SER A 199 -3.12 -6.11 16.56
C SER A 199 -2.31 -4.82 16.50
N GLY A 200 -1.84 -4.36 17.67
CA GLY A 200 -1.17 -3.08 17.84
C GLY A 200 -2.16 -1.97 18.19
N ALA A 201 -2.30 -0.97 17.35
CA ALA A 201 -3.22 0.15 17.54
C ALA A 201 -4.00 0.40 16.23
N CYS A 202 -4.64 -0.63 15.72
CA CYS A 202 -5.37 -0.60 14.48
C CYS A 202 -6.83 -0.18 14.68
N GLN A 203 -7.41 0.40 13.64
CA GLN A 203 -8.83 0.76 13.60
C GLN A 203 -9.47 0.26 12.32
N ALA A 204 -10.64 -0.34 12.42
CA ALA A 204 -11.39 -0.81 11.26
C ALA A 204 -12.86 -0.43 11.41
N THR A 205 -13.46 0.04 10.31
CA THR A 205 -14.89 0.30 10.18
C THR A 205 -15.40 -0.40 8.93
N VAL A 206 -16.45 -1.20 9.07
CA VAL A 206 -16.98 -2.01 7.97
C VAL A 206 -18.42 -2.43 8.26
N GLY A 207 -19.21 -2.64 7.21
CA GLY A 207 -20.53 -3.26 7.31
C GLY A 207 -20.42 -4.77 7.25
N VAL A 208 -21.09 -5.48 8.15
CA VAL A 208 -21.11 -6.95 8.20
C VAL A 208 -22.56 -7.43 8.30
N ARG A 209 -22.92 -8.33 7.41
CA ARG A 209 -24.33 -8.71 7.28
C ARG A 209 -24.66 -10.05 7.93
N ASP A 210 -23.89 -11.11 7.66
CA ASP A 210 -24.25 -12.48 8.02
C ASP A 210 -23.48 -13.01 9.22
N THR A 211 -22.16 -13.08 9.16
CA THR A 211 -21.32 -13.58 10.26
C THR A 211 -20.11 -12.69 10.51
N LEU A 212 -19.73 -12.60 11.78
CA LEU A 212 -18.55 -11.87 12.23
C LEU A 212 -17.71 -12.75 13.16
N ALA A 213 -16.45 -12.93 12.78
CA ALA A 213 -15.41 -13.47 13.64
C ALA A 213 -14.32 -12.41 13.79
N ALA A 214 -14.01 -11.98 15.00
CA ALA A 214 -13.06 -10.91 15.21
C ALA A 214 -12.20 -11.13 16.46
N THR A 215 -10.93 -10.81 16.32
CA THR A 215 -9.95 -10.73 17.42
C THR A 215 -9.28 -9.37 17.37
N ALA A 216 -9.22 -8.66 18.48
CA ALA A 216 -8.57 -7.36 18.59
C ALA A 216 -7.64 -7.32 19.80
N ASP A 217 -6.37 -7.01 19.58
CA ASP A 217 -5.33 -6.95 20.59
C ASP A 217 -4.72 -5.55 20.68
N GLY A 218 -4.07 -5.26 21.81
CA GLY A 218 -3.38 -4.01 22.04
C GLY A 218 -4.35 -2.87 22.33
N VAL A 219 -4.42 -1.89 21.46
CA VAL A 219 -5.32 -0.73 21.54
C VAL A 219 -6.16 -0.63 20.27
N SER A 220 -6.59 -1.76 19.75
CA SER A 220 -7.29 -1.83 18.47
C SER A 220 -8.81 -1.73 18.64
N THR A 221 -9.48 -1.19 17.64
CA THR A 221 -10.93 -1.05 17.60
C THR A 221 -11.50 -1.51 16.28
N LEU A 222 -12.45 -2.42 16.33
CA LEU A 222 -13.30 -2.77 15.20
C LEU A 222 -14.70 -2.22 15.43
N ARG A 223 -15.17 -1.37 14.51
CA ARG A 223 -16.54 -0.87 14.45
C ARG A 223 -17.26 -1.51 13.28
N TYR A 224 -18.37 -2.18 13.55
CA TYR A 224 -19.14 -2.81 12.48
C TYR A 224 -20.59 -2.32 12.47
N ARG A 225 -21.13 -2.17 11.27
CA ARG A 225 -22.56 -1.92 11.04
C ARG A 225 -23.23 -3.24 10.69
N GLY A 226 -24.51 -3.31 10.92
CA GLY A 226 -25.29 -4.51 10.64
C GLY A 226 -25.53 -5.36 11.87
N ASN A 227 -26.19 -6.48 11.68
CA ASN A 227 -26.59 -7.37 12.76
C ASN A 227 -26.16 -8.82 12.47
N PRO A 228 -24.85 -9.07 12.32
CA PRO A 228 -24.34 -10.40 12.02
C PRO A 228 -24.47 -11.34 13.22
N GLN A 229 -24.43 -12.64 12.92
CA GLN A 229 -24.16 -13.63 13.94
C GLN A 229 -22.69 -13.58 14.34
N ILE A 230 -22.42 -13.41 15.63
CA ILE A 230 -21.05 -13.37 16.14
C ILE A 230 -20.56 -14.79 16.37
N THR A 231 -19.56 -15.22 15.61
CA THR A 231 -18.98 -16.57 15.73
C THR A 231 -17.69 -16.59 16.54
N ARG A 232 -17.00 -15.45 16.63
CA ARG A 232 -15.86 -15.23 17.51
C ARG A 232 -15.78 -13.76 17.84
N GLN A 233 -15.61 -13.44 19.13
CA GLN A 233 -15.36 -12.08 19.58
C GLN A 233 -14.39 -12.13 20.73
N GLN A 234 -13.12 -11.79 20.48
CA GLN A 234 -12.05 -11.84 21.44
C GLN A 234 -11.33 -10.51 21.48
N THR A 235 -11.15 -9.96 22.67
CA THR A 235 -10.40 -8.72 22.88
C THR A 235 -9.37 -8.92 23.97
N SER A 236 -8.23 -8.25 23.85
CA SER A 236 -7.21 -8.16 24.87
C SER A 236 -6.66 -6.74 24.95
N GLY A 237 -6.01 -6.40 26.06
CA GLY A 237 -5.52 -5.04 26.30
C GLY A 237 -6.67 -4.04 26.44
N VAL A 238 -6.57 -2.92 25.71
CA VAL A 238 -7.57 -1.84 25.69
C VAL A 238 -8.34 -1.86 24.36
N SER A 239 -8.52 -3.04 23.79
CA SER A 239 -9.18 -3.20 22.49
C SER A 239 -10.69 -3.34 22.63
N SER A 240 -11.42 -3.03 21.58
CA SER A 240 -12.88 -3.13 21.54
C SER A 240 -13.38 -3.59 20.17
N ILE A 241 -14.48 -4.33 20.21
CA ILE A 241 -15.26 -4.73 19.02
C ILE A 241 -16.67 -4.24 19.29
N VAL A 242 -17.11 -3.23 18.55
CA VAL A 242 -18.36 -2.52 18.84
C VAL A 242 -19.26 -2.44 17.60
N GLN A 243 -20.56 -2.60 17.86
CA GLN A 243 -21.57 -2.38 16.84
C GLN A 243 -21.89 -0.89 16.78
N ASP A 244 -21.77 -0.32 15.58
CA ASP A 244 -22.27 1.02 15.35
C ASP A 244 -23.79 1.00 15.22
N SER A 245 -24.46 1.87 15.95
CA SER A 245 -25.86 2.15 15.70
C SER A 245 -25.98 3.03 14.46
N THR A 246 -26.76 2.59 13.47
CA THR A 246 -27.06 3.37 12.26
C THR A 246 -27.83 4.63 12.60
#